data_f4647557e03e041972e3ac8556096ea8
#
_entry.id   f4647557e03e041972e3ac8556096ea8
#
_cell.length_a   1.000
_cell.length_b   1.000
_cell.length_c   1.000
_cell.angle_alpha   90.00
_cell.angle_beta   90.00
_cell.angle_gamma   90.00
#
_symmetry.space_group_name_H-M   'P 1'
#
loop_
_entity.id
_entity.type
_entity.pdbx_description
1 polymer ?
#
loop_
_entity_poly.entity_id
_entity_poly.type
_entity_poly.pdbx_seq_one_letter_code
_entity_poly.pdbx_strand_id
1 'polypeptide(L)'
;MTTNSLPLSDETLCAAPFHLDERGADWVKTQFNALGTEAKIAQLIVPMCRDLSDDNIDAMAALGLGGVHRFPSYSEEELRSSAKRLMQSFAVPPLLTADIEMSEKASVKAGTAFPNQMAVAATGDAENARRMGAIAAREAGYLGFGVSWTPVADLTLNFRSNAVNTRSFSDKVDQTLSMVCAYLDGMQDNGLVACVKHFPGEGLDERDQHFVTTQNTMTMEDWHASFGKIYAA
;
A
#
# COMPACT_ATOMS: atom_id res chain seq x y z
N MET A 1 -16.11 -31.63 -4.02
CA MET A 1 -15.93 -30.18 -4.02
C MET A 1 -15.08 -29.87 -5.22
N THR A 2 -15.66 -29.37 -6.28
CA THR A 2 -14.94 -28.94 -7.49
C THR A 2 -14.16 -27.66 -7.13
N THR A 3 -12.86 -27.77 -7.08
CA THR A 3 -11.96 -26.63 -6.94
C THR A 3 -12.13 -25.77 -8.19
N ASN A 4 -12.91 -24.69 -8.06
CA ASN A 4 -12.95 -23.63 -9.06
C ASN A 4 -11.63 -22.83 -8.91
N SER A 5 -10.52 -23.42 -9.37
CA SER A 5 -9.29 -22.66 -9.57
C SER A 5 -9.59 -21.76 -10.76
N LEU A 6 -9.56 -20.44 -10.55
CA LEU A 6 -9.49 -19.50 -11.67
C LEU A 6 -8.30 -19.95 -12.54
N PRO A 7 -8.52 -20.29 -13.82
CA PRO A 7 -7.41 -20.72 -14.64
C PRO A 7 -6.44 -19.54 -14.77
N LEU A 8 -5.15 -19.78 -14.50
CA LEU A 8 -4.07 -18.87 -14.85
C LEU A 8 -3.94 -18.83 -16.38
N SER A 9 -4.96 -18.31 -17.05
CA SER A 9 -4.99 -18.20 -18.50
C SER A 9 -4.21 -16.94 -18.92
N ASP A 10 -3.65 -16.97 -20.14
CA ASP A 10 -3.03 -15.78 -20.72
C ASP A 10 -4.02 -14.62 -20.82
N GLU A 11 -5.28 -14.90 -21.13
CA GLU A 11 -6.35 -13.90 -21.14
C GLU A 11 -6.47 -13.19 -19.79
N THR A 12 -6.43 -13.90 -18.67
CA THR A 12 -6.49 -13.32 -17.32
C THR A 12 -5.24 -12.53 -16.98
N LEU A 13 -4.06 -13.06 -17.30
CA LEU A 13 -2.78 -12.45 -16.94
C LEU A 13 -2.43 -11.24 -17.81
N CYS A 14 -2.85 -11.24 -19.08
CA CYS A 14 -2.61 -10.13 -20.00
C CYS A 14 -3.67 -9.03 -19.92
N ALA A 15 -4.82 -9.29 -19.28
CA ALA A 15 -5.87 -8.31 -19.06
C ALA A 15 -5.60 -7.45 -17.81
N ALA A 16 -6.44 -6.42 -17.61
CA ALA A 16 -6.47 -5.66 -16.36
C ALA A 16 -6.76 -6.60 -15.17
N PRO A 17 -6.16 -6.37 -14.01
CA PRO A 17 -5.24 -5.28 -13.66
C PRO A 17 -3.76 -5.57 -13.93
N PHE A 18 -3.41 -6.75 -14.43
CA PHE A 18 -2.03 -7.21 -14.51
C PHE A 18 -1.27 -6.70 -15.75
N HIS A 19 -1.94 -6.65 -16.91
CA HIS A 19 -1.38 -6.18 -18.20
C HIS A 19 0.00 -6.79 -18.53
N LEU A 20 0.20 -8.09 -18.21
CA LEU A 20 1.46 -8.75 -18.50
C LEU A 20 1.61 -9.00 -20.00
N ASP A 21 2.85 -8.92 -20.48
CA ASP A 21 3.21 -9.48 -21.78
C ASP A 21 3.31 -11.03 -21.71
N GLU A 22 3.47 -11.70 -22.84
CA GLU A 22 3.57 -13.16 -22.90
C GLU A 22 4.68 -13.71 -22.01
N ARG A 23 5.83 -13.04 -21.94
CA ARG A 23 6.96 -13.42 -21.11
C ARG A 23 6.63 -13.34 -19.62
N GLY A 24 5.96 -12.28 -19.21
CA GLY A 24 5.48 -12.09 -17.83
C GLY A 24 4.45 -13.15 -17.44
N ALA A 25 3.48 -13.44 -18.32
CA ALA A 25 2.47 -14.46 -18.11
C ALA A 25 3.10 -15.87 -17.98
N ASP A 26 4.06 -16.21 -18.84
CA ASP A 26 4.79 -17.48 -18.77
C ASP A 26 5.63 -17.62 -17.50
N TRP A 27 6.26 -16.54 -17.06
CA TRP A 27 6.99 -16.52 -15.80
C TRP A 27 6.06 -16.81 -14.62
N VAL A 28 4.91 -16.13 -14.54
CA VAL A 28 3.90 -16.34 -13.46
C VAL A 28 3.43 -17.80 -13.45
N LYS A 29 3.04 -18.36 -14.61
CA LYS A 29 2.59 -19.75 -14.72
C LYS A 29 3.68 -20.72 -14.26
N THR A 30 4.93 -20.48 -14.67
CA THR A 30 6.08 -21.31 -14.30
C THR A 30 6.30 -21.31 -12.78
N GLN A 31 6.35 -20.12 -12.15
CA GLN A 31 6.51 -20.00 -10.69
C GLN A 31 5.35 -20.66 -9.96
N PHE A 32 4.11 -20.37 -10.34
CA PHE A 32 2.93 -20.92 -9.70
C PHE A 32 2.89 -22.45 -9.73
N ASN A 33 3.27 -23.06 -10.86
CA ASN A 33 3.28 -24.51 -11.02
C ASN A 33 4.44 -25.18 -10.26
N ALA A 34 5.56 -24.48 -10.07
CA ALA A 34 6.69 -24.97 -9.30
C ALA A 34 6.46 -24.96 -7.79
N LEU A 35 5.57 -24.09 -7.29
CA LEU A 35 5.29 -23.96 -5.86
C LEU A 35 4.31 -25.03 -5.37
N GLY A 36 4.65 -25.73 -4.27
CA GLY A 36 3.75 -26.57 -3.51
C GLY A 36 2.72 -25.72 -2.73
N THR A 37 1.73 -26.37 -2.12
CA THR A 37 0.63 -25.68 -1.40
C THR A 37 1.13 -24.79 -0.26
N GLU A 38 2.06 -25.28 0.57
CA GLU A 38 2.64 -24.49 1.68
C GLU A 38 3.37 -23.25 1.17
N ALA A 39 4.17 -23.39 0.11
CA ALA A 39 4.88 -22.28 -0.50
C ALA A 39 3.92 -21.25 -1.12
N LYS A 40 2.80 -21.68 -1.72
CA LYS A 40 1.74 -20.79 -2.20
C LYS A 40 1.08 -20.02 -1.06
N ILE A 41 0.86 -20.66 0.10
CA ILE A 41 0.34 -19.98 1.30
C ILE A 41 1.36 -18.96 1.81
N ALA A 42 2.64 -19.28 1.85
CA ALA A 42 3.70 -18.37 2.25
C ALA A 42 3.76 -17.11 1.37
N GLN A 43 3.45 -17.24 0.05
CA GLN A 43 3.36 -16.10 -0.87
C GLN A 43 2.23 -15.10 -0.53
N LEU A 44 1.28 -15.43 0.33
CA LEU A 44 0.23 -14.52 0.80
C LEU A 44 0.63 -13.72 2.04
N ILE A 45 1.82 -13.96 2.61
CA ILE A 45 2.26 -13.39 3.88
C ILE A 45 3.30 -12.30 3.63
N VAL A 46 3.07 -11.13 4.25
CA VAL A 46 3.97 -9.96 4.20
C VAL A 46 4.26 -9.52 5.66
N PRO A 47 5.28 -10.07 6.30
CA PRO A 47 5.63 -9.70 7.67
C PRO A 47 6.33 -8.35 7.75
N MET A 48 6.27 -7.72 8.93
CA MET A 48 7.08 -6.56 9.26
C MET A 48 8.52 -6.97 9.51
N CYS A 49 9.47 -6.31 8.83
CA CYS A 49 10.90 -6.46 9.01
C CYS A 49 11.47 -5.25 9.76
N ARG A 50 11.81 -5.46 11.03
CA ARG A 50 12.43 -4.44 11.89
C ARG A 50 13.94 -4.60 12.00
N ASP A 51 14.48 -5.69 11.48
CA ASP A 51 15.90 -6.02 11.48
C ASP A 51 16.33 -6.32 10.04
N LEU A 52 17.17 -5.47 9.47
CA LEU A 52 17.67 -5.58 8.11
C LEU A 52 19.00 -6.35 8.02
N SER A 53 19.38 -7.07 9.08
CA SER A 53 20.58 -7.94 9.08
C SER A 53 20.46 -9.07 8.05
N ASP A 54 21.61 -9.51 7.55
CA ASP A 54 21.64 -10.62 6.58
C ASP A 54 21.03 -11.90 7.14
N ASP A 55 21.28 -12.22 8.41
CA ASP A 55 20.72 -13.42 9.06
C ASP A 55 19.17 -13.40 9.08
N ASN A 56 18.56 -12.24 9.38
CA ASN A 56 17.12 -12.11 9.40
C ASN A 56 16.53 -12.15 7.97
N ILE A 57 17.21 -11.54 7.00
CA ILE A 57 16.80 -11.59 5.59
C ILE A 57 16.85 -13.05 5.08
N ASP A 58 17.90 -13.80 5.39
CA ASP A 58 18.04 -15.19 4.97
C ASP A 58 16.98 -16.08 5.64
N ALA A 59 16.66 -15.85 6.91
CA ALA A 59 15.58 -16.54 7.60
C ALA A 59 14.21 -16.29 6.93
N MET A 60 13.91 -15.04 6.55
CA MET A 60 12.67 -14.71 5.85
C MET A 60 12.63 -15.33 4.44
N ALA A 61 13.76 -15.32 3.73
CA ALA A 61 13.88 -15.92 2.41
C ALA A 61 13.64 -17.43 2.44
N ALA A 62 14.16 -18.11 3.47
CA ALA A 62 13.95 -19.55 3.68
C ALA A 62 12.48 -19.93 3.89
N LEU A 63 11.65 -19.01 4.39
CA LEU A 63 10.20 -19.19 4.53
C LEU A 63 9.43 -19.02 3.22
N GLY A 64 10.05 -18.46 2.17
CA GLY A 64 9.42 -18.24 0.88
C GLY A 64 8.25 -17.26 0.89
N LEU A 65 8.35 -16.19 1.68
CA LEU A 65 7.29 -15.19 1.89
C LEU A 65 7.01 -14.38 0.61
N GLY A 66 5.76 -13.92 0.43
CA GLY A 66 5.36 -13.15 -0.76
C GLY A 66 5.76 -11.69 -0.71
N GLY A 67 6.10 -11.16 0.45
CA GLY A 67 6.56 -9.79 0.59
C GLY A 67 7.25 -9.52 1.92
N VAL A 68 7.79 -8.31 2.04
CA VAL A 68 8.45 -7.83 3.26
C VAL A 68 8.10 -6.36 3.47
N HIS A 69 7.47 -6.05 4.59
CA HIS A 69 7.20 -4.68 4.99
C HIS A 69 8.42 -4.10 5.70
N ARG A 70 9.00 -3.03 5.13
CA ARG A 70 10.14 -2.31 5.71
C ARG A 70 9.72 -0.90 6.11
N PHE A 71 10.35 -0.37 7.16
CA PHE A 71 10.07 0.99 7.61
C PHE A 71 10.91 2.01 6.84
N PRO A 72 10.33 3.12 6.35
CA PRO A 72 11.07 4.14 5.60
C PRO A 72 11.99 5.00 6.50
N SER A 73 12.03 4.73 7.81
CA SER A 73 12.87 5.45 8.79
C SER A 73 14.36 5.09 8.78
N TYR A 74 14.76 4.05 8.06
CA TYR A 74 16.15 3.70 7.85
C TYR A 74 16.85 4.70 6.92
N SER A 75 18.18 4.70 6.92
CA SER A 75 18.96 5.50 5.98
C SER A 75 18.76 5.03 4.55
N GLU A 76 19.02 5.91 3.58
CA GLU A 76 18.99 5.58 2.15
C GLU A 76 19.83 4.36 1.81
N GLU A 77 21.06 4.29 2.36
CA GLU A 77 22.00 3.19 2.12
C GLU A 77 21.44 1.86 2.65
N GLU A 78 20.91 1.84 3.88
CA GLU A 78 20.29 0.64 4.48
C GLU A 78 19.07 0.17 3.66
N LEU A 79 18.22 1.09 3.24
CA LEU A 79 17.04 0.76 2.44
C LEU A 79 17.42 0.17 1.08
N ARG A 80 18.37 0.77 0.38
CA ARG A 80 18.80 0.32 -0.94
C ARG A 80 19.58 -1.00 -0.89
N SER A 81 20.49 -1.14 0.08
CA SER A 81 21.27 -2.38 0.26
C SER A 81 20.37 -3.55 0.65
N SER A 82 19.46 -3.34 1.63
CA SER A 82 18.51 -4.38 2.03
C SER A 82 17.53 -4.73 0.92
N ALA A 83 17.08 -3.77 0.09
CA ALA A 83 16.24 -4.07 -1.06
C ALA A 83 16.95 -5.01 -2.05
N LYS A 84 18.19 -4.68 -2.40
CA LYS A 84 19.02 -5.53 -3.27
C LYS A 84 19.21 -6.93 -2.69
N ARG A 85 19.51 -7.01 -1.40
CA ARG A 85 19.71 -8.29 -0.70
C ARG A 85 18.44 -9.12 -0.68
N LEU A 86 17.27 -8.54 -0.34
CA LEU A 86 15.97 -9.21 -0.35
C LEU A 86 15.62 -9.74 -1.75
N MET A 87 15.76 -8.93 -2.78
CA MET A 87 15.47 -9.34 -4.16
C MET A 87 16.38 -10.48 -4.66
N GLN A 88 17.58 -10.62 -4.10
CA GLN A 88 18.55 -11.68 -4.48
C GLN A 88 18.40 -12.97 -3.66
N SER A 89 17.91 -12.89 -2.42
CA SER A 89 17.82 -14.04 -1.51
C SER A 89 16.58 -14.89 -1.72
N PHE A 90 15.47 -14.30 -2.21
CA PHE A 90 14.22 -15.01 -2.37
C PHE A 90 14.15 -15.74 -3.72
N ALA A 91 13.61 -16.97 -3.72
CA ALA A 91 13.41 -17.73 -4.94
C ALA A 91 12.37 -17.07 -5.88
N VAL A 92 11.29 -16.53 -5.30
CA VAL A 92 10.34 -15.63 -5.97
C VAL A 92 10.58 -14.26 -5.37
N PRO A 93 10.94 -13.22 -6.17
CA PRO A 93 11.21 -11.89 -5.66
C PRO A 93 10.05 -11.35 -4.82
N PRO A 94 10.31 -10.90 -3.57
CA PRO A 94 9.24 -10.48 -2.66
C PRO A 94 8.71 -9.08 -3.00
N LEU A 95 7.44 -8.81 -2.71
CA LEU A 95 6.90 -7.47 -2.69
C LEU A 95 7.53 -6.68 -1.53
N LEU A 96 8.24 -5.59 -1.84
CA LEU A 96 8.82 -4.72 -0.83
C LEU A 96 7.86 -3.58 -0.52
N THR A 97 7.32 -3.56 0.69
CA THR A 97 6.23 -2.66 1.07
C THR A 97 6.62 -1.69 2.18
N ALA A 98 5.97 -0.53 2.22
CA ALA A 98 6.09 0.45 3.30
C ALA A 98 4.84 1.34 3.39
N ASP A 99 4.72 2.10 4.49
CA ASP A 99 3.79 3.23 4.59
C ASP A 99 4.50 4.50 4.08
N ILE A 100 4.17 4.94 2.87
CA ILE A 100 4.75 6.15 2.27
C ILE A 100 3.69 7.27 2.28
N GLU A 101 3.34 7.74 3.46
CA GLU A 101 2.28 8.75 3.61
C GLU A 101 2.74 10.19 3.28
N MET A 102 4.02 10.39 3.00
CA MET A 102 4.60 11.70 2.62
C MET A 102 4.31 12.82 3.64
N SER A 103 4.24 12.46 4.91
CA SER A 103 4.17 13.42 6.01
C SER A 103 5.48 13.42 6.80
N GLU A 104 5.69 14.44 7.64
CA GLU A 104 6.89 14.60 8.46
C GLU A 104 7.29 13.35 9.26
N LYS A 105 6.32 12.52 9.63
CA LYS A 105 6.53 11.30 10.44
C LYS A 105 6.69 10.03 9.62
N ALA A 106 6.21 10.01 8.39
CA ALA A 106 6.13 8.83 7.55
C ALA A 106 6.83 8.96 6.20
N SER A 107 7.42 10.12 5.92
CA SER A 107 8.24 10.33 4.73
C SER A 107 9.61 9.66 4.89
N VAL A 108 10.19 9.29 3.76
CA VAL A 108 11.59 8.88 3.72
C VAL A 108 12.46 10.05 4.18
N LYS A 109 13.35 9.84 5.15
CA LYS A 109 14.19 10.90 5.75
C LYS A 109 14.99 11.69 4.72
N ALA A 110 15.40 11.08 3.64
CA ALA A 110 16.17 11.70 2.55
C ALA A 110 15.29 12.25 1.43
N GLY A 111 13.96 12.13 1.55
CA GLY A 111 13.00 12.49 0.50
C GLY A 111 12.43 13.90 0.64
N THR A 112 11.46 14.18 -0.21
CA THR A 112 10.74 15.46 -0.23
C THR A 112 9.83 15.57 1.00
N ALA A 113 10.00 16.62 1.79
CA ALA A 113 9.11 16.93 2.90
C ALA A 113 7.78 17.47 2.37
N PHE A 114 6.76 16.61 2.32
CA PHE A 114 5.39 17.03 2.03
C PHE A 114 4.61 17.32 3.32
N PRO A 115 3.65 18.24 3.29
CA PRO A 115 2.70 18.37 4.38
C PRO A 115 1.77 17.14 4.43
N ASN A 116 0.99 17.00 5.52
CA ASN A 116 -0.01 15.95 5.62
C ASN A 116 -1.12 16.10 4.57
N GLN A 117 -1.89 15.03 4.34
CA GLN A 117 -2.95 14.98 3.33
C GLN A 117 -4.00 16.09 3.52
N MET A 118 -4.39 16.40 4.75
CA MET A 118 -5.33 17.48 5.05
C MET A 118 -4.81 18.85 4.57
N ALA A 119 -3.53 19.14 4.77
CA ALA A 119 -2.93 20.39 4.30
C ALA A 119 -2.83 20.45 2.77
N VAL A 120 -2.61 19.33 2.10
CA VAL A 120 -2.69 19.25 0.63
C VAL A 120 -4.12 19.52 0.16
N ALA A 121 -5.12 18.91 0.79
CA ALA A 121 -6.53 19.12 0.44
C ALA A 121 -7.00 20.57 0.71
N ALA A 122 -6.42 21.27 1.69
CA ALA A 122 -6.71 22.67 1.97
C ALA A 122 -6.34 23.62 0.82
N THR A 123 -5.50 23.18 -0.12
CA THR A 123 -5.21 23.95 -1.35
C THR A 123 -6.41 24.01 -2.31
N GLY A 124 -7.36 23.10 -2.18
CA GLY A 124 -8.51 22.97 -3.09
C GLY A 124 -8.17 22.43 -4.48
N ASP A 125 -6.93 22.04 -4.72
CA ASP A 125 -6.42 21.58 -6.02
C ASP A 125 -5.96 20.12 -5.95
N ALA A 126 -6.71 19.21 -6.61
CA ALA A 126 -6.41 17.78 -6.64
C ALA A 126 -5.08 17.47 -7.38
N GLU A 127 -4.61 18.37 -8.27
CA GLU A 127 -3.31 18.19 -8.92
C GLU A 127 -2.15 18.20 -7.89
N ASN A 128 -2.30 18.86 -6.76
CA ASN A 128 -1.32 18.79 -5.68
C ASN A 128 -1.28 17.41 -5.02
N ALA A 129 -2.43 16.73 -4.89
CA ALA A 129 -2.47 15.33 -4.44
C ALA A 129 -1.83 14.40 -5.48
N ARG A 130 -2.09 14.60 -6.77
CA ARG A 130 -1.46 13.83 -7.85
C ARG A 130 0.06 13.97 -7.84
N ARG A 131 0.57 15.21 -7.70
CA ARG A 131 2.02 15.48 -7.58
C ARG A 131 2.62 14.80 -6.35
N MET A 132 1.93 14.84 -5.22
CA MET A 132 2.35 14.16 -3.99
C MET A 132 2.49 12.65 -4.22
N GLY A 133 1.49 12.00 -4.86
CA GLY A 133 1.54 10.59 -5.22
C GLY A 133 2.68 10.26 -6.19
N ALA A 134 2.90 11.08 -7.21
CA ALA A 134 3.98 10.89 -8.18
C ALA A 134 5.37 11.01 -7.55
N ILE A 135 5.56 11.92 -6.61
CA ILE A 135 6.84 12.07 -5.89
C ILE A 135 7.04 10.89 -4.94
N ALA A 136 5.99 10.50 -4.19
CA ALA A 136 6.01 9.33 -3.31
C ALA A 136 6.44 8.07 -4.08
N ALA A 137 5.88 7.84 -5.26
CA ALA A 137 6.22 6.69 -6.09
C ALA A 137 7.67 6.69 -6.57
N ARG A 138 8.17 7.83 -7.04
CA ARG A 138 9.56 7.93 -7.51
C ARG A 138 10.56 7.73 -6.38
N GLU A 139 10.33 8.33 -5.23
CA GLU A 139 11.21 8.21 -4.06
C GLU A 139 11.15 6.79 -3.48
N ALA A 140 9.94 6.19 -3.38
CA ALA A 140 9.76 4.81 -2.95
C ALA A 140 10.48 3.84 -3.89
N GLY A 141 10.31 3.97 -5.20
CA GLY A 141 10.97 3.13 -6.19
C GLY A 141 12.50 3.23 -6.14
N TYR A 142 13.04 4.45 -5.94
CA TYR A 142 14.47 4.66 -5.75
C TYR A 142 15.04 3.89 -4.55
N LEU A 143 14.25 3.75 -3.47
CA LEU A 143 14.60 3.01 -2.26
C LEU A 143 14.26 1.52 -2.31
N GLY A 144 13.70 1.07 -3.44
CA GLY A 144 13.34 -0.31 -3.68
C GLY A 144 12.02 -0.75 -3.03
N PHE A 145 11.07 0.16 -2.84
CA PHE A 145 9.69 -0.18 -2.50
C PHE A 145 8.86 -0.31 -3.77
N GLY A 146 8.03 -1.35 -3.84
CA GLY A 146 7.10 -1.57 -4.95
C GLY A 146 5.64 -1.41 -4.57
N VAL A 147 5.33 -1.38 -3.26
CA VAL A 147 3.96 -1.26 -2.73
C VAL A 147 3.95 -0.27 -1.57
N SER A 148 2.96 0.61 -1.54
CA SER A 148 2.69 1.48 -0.41
C SER A 148 1.28 1.26 0.15
N TRP A 149 1.17 1.24 1.48
CA TRP A 149 -0.11 1.20 2.20
C TRP A 149 -0.69 2.61 2.33
N THR A 150 -0.90 3.26 1.19
CA THR A 150 -1.44 4.62 1.04
C THR A 150 -2.23 4.73 -0.27
N PRO A 151 -3.11 5.73 -0.42
CA PRO A 151 -3.44 6.85 0.48
C PRO A 151 -4.41 6.48 1.61
N VAL A 152 -4.50 7.40 2.60
CA VAL A 152 -5.56 7.36 3.61
C VAL A 152 -6.83 7.96 3.00
N ALA A 153 -7.87 7.12 2.86
CA ALA A 153 -9.16 7.47 2.29
C ALA A 153 -10.25 7.68 3.36
N ASP A 154 -9.83 7.71 4.61
CA ASP A 154 -10.73 7.95 5.74
C ASP A 154 -11.28 9.38 5.72
N LEU A 155 -12.38 9.58 6.43
CA LEU A 155 -13.01 10.90 6.63
C LEU A 155 -12.75 11.41 8.05
N THR A 156 -12.31 12.65 8.20
CA THR A 156 -12.11 13.29 9.51
C THR A 156 -13.44 13.77 10.08
N LEU A 157 -14.33 12.84 10.43
CA LEU A 157 -15.67 13.15 10.96
C LEU A 157 -15.64 13.50 12.45
N ASN A 158 -14.62 13.04 13.16
CA ASN A 158 -14.36 13.36 14.55
C ASN A 158 -12.93 13.94 14.70
N PHE A 159 -12.82 15.21 15.03
CA PHE A 159 -11.54 15.89 15.20
C PHE A 159 -10.67 15.29 16.34
N ARG A 160 -11.26 14.48 17.21
CA ARG A 160 -10.55 13.77 18.28
C ARG A 160 -10.00 12.40 17.85
N SER A 161 -10.30 11.95 16.63
CA SER A 161 -9.75 10.68 16.13
C SER A 161 -8.23 10.75 16.09
N ASN A 162 -7.58 9.99 16.96
CA ASN A 162 -6.10 9.94 17.04
C ASN A 162 -5.47 9.24 15.83
N ALA A 163 -6.16 8.26 15.26
CA ALA A 163 -5.62 7.44 14.18
C ALA A 163 -5.68 8.16 12.83
N VAL A 164 -6.73 8.93 12.57
CA VAL A 164 -6.97 9.58 11.28
C VAL A 164 -6.52 11.04 11.28
N ASN A 165 -7.22 11.92 11.97
CA ASN A 165 -6.89 13.33 12.10
C ASN A 165 -6.36 13.95 10.77
N THR A 166 -5.18 14.58 10.79
CA THR A 166 -4.56 15.25 9.65
C THR A 166 -4.05 14.29 8.55
N ARG A 167 -4.10 12.98 8.77
CA ARG A 167 -3.78 11.96 7.76
C ARG A 167 -4.87 11.84 6.69
N SER A 168 -6.12 12.19 7.00
CA SER A 168 -7.22 12.26 6.03
C SER A 168 -7.09 13.52 5.17
N PHE A 169 -7.64 13.48 3.95
CA PHE A 169 -7.75 14.66 3.10
C PHE A 169 -8.83 15.63 3.61
N SER A 170 -10.01 15.13 4.04
CA SER A 170 -11.15 15.97 4.42
C SER A 170 -12.20 15.20 5.24
N ASP A 171 -13.16 15.95 5.77
CA ASP A 171 -14.43 15.45 6.27
C ASP A 171 -15.52 15.32 5.19
N LYS A 172 -15.24 15.83 3.97
CA LYS A 172 -16.17 15.86 2.84
C LYS A 172 -15.89 14.71 1.87
N VAL A 173 -16.90 13.88 1.63
CA VAL A 173 -16.80 12.70 0.76
C VAL A 173 -16.26 13.03 -0.63
N ASP A 174 -16.85 14.01 -1.32
CA ASP A 174 -16.48 14.34 -2.71
C ASP A 174 -15.06 14.94 -2.80
N GLN A 175 -14.65 15.73 -1.82
CA GLN A 175 -13.29 16.26 -1.76
C GLN A 175 -12.28 15.15 -1.49
N THR A 176 -12.54 14.26 -0.51
CA THR A 176 -11.68 13.12 -0.22
C THR A 176 -11.57 12.20 -1.42
N LEU A 177 -12.68 11.88 -2.08
CA LEU A 177 -12.70 11.07 -3.29
C LEU A 177 -11.82 11.66 -4.38
N SER A 178 -11.99 12.95 -4.70
CA SER A 178 -11.20 13.64 -5.72
C SER A 178 -9.69 13.61 -5.41
N MET A 179 -9.32 13.85 -4.16
CA MET A 179 -7.91 13.85 -3.73
C MET A 179 -7.32 12.45 -3.72
N VAL A 180 -8.08 11.44 -3.25
CA VAL A 180 -7.65 10.03 -3.24
C VAL A 180 -7.40 9.53 -4.67
N CYS A 181 -8.34 9.74 -5.59
CA CYS A 181 -8.17 9.33 -6.98
C CYS A 181 -6.95 10.00 -7.62
N ALA A 182 -6.79 11.31 -7.46
CA ALA A 182 -5.63 12.03 -7.99
C ALA A 182 -4.30 11.53 -7.40
N TYR A 183 -4.27 11.22 -6.10
CA TYR A 183 -3.08 10.64 -5.45
C TYR A 183 -2.76 9.26 -6.03
N LEU A 184 -3.79 8.39 -6.19
CA LEU A 184 -3.65 7.06 -6.79
C LEU A 184 -3.11 7.13 -8.21
N ASP A 185 -3.67 8.00 -9.06
CA ASP A 185 -3.16 8.23 -10.42
C ASP A 185 -1.68 8.61 -10.40
N GLY A 186 -1.30 9.53 -9.49
CA GLY A 186 0.09 9.94 -9.33
C GLY A 186 1.01 8.79 -8.93
N MET A 187 0.57 7.90 -8.04
CA MET A 187 1.34 6.72 -7.63
C MET A 187 1.45 5.69 -8.75
N GLN A 188 0.33 5.29 -9.33
CA GLN A 188 0.25 4.20 -10.30
C GLN A 188 0.93 4.57 -11.63
N ASP A 189 0.74 5.79 -12.12
CA ASP A 189 1.43 6.32 -13.31
C ASP A 189 2.97 6.32 -13.16
N ASN A 190 3.48 6.26 -11.93
CA ASN A 190 4.91 6.21 -11.63
C ASN A 190 5.36 4.83 -11.07
N GLY A 191 4.55 3.77 -11.26
CA GLY A 191 4.93 2.40 -11.02
C GLY A 191 4.90 1.93 -9.57
N LEU A 192 4.20 2.62 -8.66
CA LEU A 192 4.02 2.20 -7.28
C LEU A 192 2.61 1.64 -7.07
N VAL A 193 2.51 0.40 -6.59
CA VAL A 193 1.23 -0.18 -6.19
C VAL A 193 0.74 0.49 -4.92
N ALA A 194 -0.53 0.90 -4.93
CA ALA A 194 -1.17 1.59 -3.83
C ALA A 194 -2.18 0.70 -3.11
N CYS A 195 -2.32 0.86 -1.80
CA CYS A 195 -3.34 0.21 -0.99
C CYS A 195 -4.09 1.25 -0.19
N VAL A 196 -5.31 1.51 -0.59
CA VAL A 196 -6.21 2.48 0.06
C VAL A 196 -6.60 1.99 1.45
N LYS A 197 -6.53 2.87 2.46
CA LYS A 197 -6.78 2.51 3.86
C LYS A 197 -7.58 3.60 4.59
N HIS A 198 -8.25 3.24 5.71
CA HIS A 198 -8.31 1.97 6.42
C HIS A 198 -9.71 1.36 6.28
N PHE A 199 -9.87 0.45 5.33
CA PHE A 199 -11.17 -0.19 5.11
C PHE A 199 -11.67 -0.88 6.40
N PRO A 200 -12.95 -0.76 6.78
CA PRO A 200 -14.08 -0.17 6.06
C PRO A 200 -14.27 1.34 6.28
N GLY A 201 -13.35 2.06 6.88
CA GLY A 201 -13.38 3.50 7.10
C GLY A 201 -13.29 3.88 8.58
N GLU A 202 -12.36 4.76 8.87
CA GLU A 202 -12.07 5.30 10.20
C GLU A 202 -12.33 6.81 10.26
N GLY A 203 -12.17 7.39 11.47
CA GLY A 203 -12.31 8.84 11.68
C GLY A 203 -13.59 9.25 12.39
N LEU A 204 -14.46 8.29 12.80
CA LEU A 204 -15.60 8.55 13.69
C LEU A 204 -15.22 8.37 15.15
N ASP A 205 -14.55 7.27 15.50
CA ASP A 205 -14.17 6.95 16.87
C ASP A 205 -12.93 7.76 17.29
N GLU A 206 -12.91 8.27 18.53
CA GLU A 206 -11.76 8.97 19.08
C GLU A 206 -10.66 8.01 19.56
N ARG A 207 -10.98 6.74 19.75
CA ARG A 207 -10.04 5.71 20.20
C ARG A 207 -9.16 5.26 19.04
N ASP A 208 -7.99 4.76 19.41
CA ASP A 208 -7.03 4.19 18.47
C ASP A 208 -7.15 2.65 18.47
N GLN A 209 -7.42 2.06 17.30
CA GLN A 209 -7.57 0.62 17.14
C GLN A 209 -6.29 -0.18 17.41
N HIS A 210 -5.12 0.45 17.46
CA HIS A 210 -3.89 -0.24 17.88
C HIS A 210 -3.93 -0.65 19.36
N PHE A 211 -4.81 -0.03 20.16
CA PHE A 211 -4.92 -0.28 21.59
C PHE A 211 -6.26 -0.87 22.02
N VAL A 212 -7.35 -0.50 21.35
CA VAL A 212 -8.70 -0.94 21.69
C VAL A 212 -9.56 -1.10 20.45
N THR A 213 -10.62 -1.89 20.53
CA THR A 213 -11.59 -2.02 19.44
C THR A 213 -12.33 -0.70 19.24
N THR A 214 -12.26 -0.13 18.04
CA THR A 214 -13.02 1.03 17.61
C THR A 214 -14.39 0.63 17.06
N GLN A 215 -15.31 1.58 17.00
CA GLN A 215 -16.65 1.36 16.48
C GLN A 215 -17.00 2.42 15.44
N ASN A 216 -17.46 1.98 14.28
CA ASN A 216 -18.15 2.83 13.33
C ASN A 216 -19.67 2.68 13.59
N THR A 217 -20.32 3.75 14.05
CA THR A 217 -21.72 3.76 14.43
C THR A 217 -22.66 4.15 13.29
N MET A 218 -22.16 4.31 12.08
CA MET A 218 -22.97 4.62 10.90
C MET A 218 -23.95 3.50 10.56
N THR A 219 -25.10 3.88 10.01
CA THR A 219 -25.95 2.94 9.31
C THR A 219 -25.25 2.44 8.03
N MET A 220 -25.64 1.30 7.50
CA MET A 220 -25.09 0.84 6.21
C MET A 220 -25.43 1.81 5.06
N GLU A 221 -26.58 2.48 5.12
CA GLU A 221 -26.96 3.49 4.13
C GLU A 221 -26.00 4.69 4.16
N ASP A 222 -25.72 5.23 5.34
CA ASP A 222 -24.75 6.34 5.53
C ASP A 222 -23.35 5.91 5.14
N TRP A 223 -22.95 4.67 5.48
CA TRP A 223 -21.65 4.13 5.09
C TRP A 223 -21.52 4.04 3.57
N HIS A 224 -22.52 3.52 2.86
CA HIS A 224 -22.50 3.46 1.39
C HIS A 224 -22.48 4.86 0.76
N ALA A 225 -23.14 5.84 1.36
CA ALA A 225 -23.16 7.22 0.87
C ALA A 225 -21.82 7.97 1.18
N SER A 226 -20.98 7.46 2.05
CA SER A 226 -19.73 8.08 2.49
C SER A 226 -18.49 7.23 2.16
N PHE A 227 -18.00 6.45 3.11
CA PHE A 227 -16.81 5.61 2.92
C PHE A 227 -16.97 4.63 1.74
N GLY A 228 -18.13 3.97 1.66
CA GLY A 228 -18.44 3.03 0.59
C GLY A 228 -18.35 3.67 -0.80
N LYS A 229 -18.77 4.92 -0.94
CA LYS A 229 -18.64 5.68 -2.20
C LYS A 229 -17.18 5.91 -2.59
N ILE A 230 -16.30 6.17 -1.60
CA ILE A 230 -14.88 6.40 -1.85
C ILE A 230 -14.19 5.09 -2.26
N TYR A 231 -14.50 3.98 -1.58
CA TYR A 231 -13.91 2.67 -1.90
C TYR A 231 -14.44 2.03 -3.19
N ALA A 232 -15.60 2.45 -3.68
CA ALA A 232 -16.21 1.92 -4.90
C ALA A 232 -15.77 2.63 -6.18
N ALA A 233 -15.13 3.78 -6.06
CA ALA A 233 -14.67 4.58 -7.21
C ALA A 233 -13.27 4.21 -7.65
#